data_37996c6e8a0bc8115398e91e2bd4dc32
#
_entry.id   37996c6e8a0bc8115398e91e2bd4dc32
#
_cell.length_a   1.000
_cell.length_b   1.000
_cell.length_c   1.000
_cell.angle_alpha   90.00
_cell.angle_beta   90.00
_cell.angle_gamma   90.00
#
_symmetry.space_group_name_H-M   'P 1'
#
loop_
_entity.id
_entity.type
_entity.pdbx_description
1 polymer ?
#
loop_
_entity_poly.entity_id
_entity_poly.type
_entity_poly.pdbx_seq_one_letter_code
_entity_poly.pdbx_strand_id
1 'polypeptide(L)'
;MTAMTSTAEEKAFLRVAVAAIPRVAEIIQGFPPVDQAGALESAERRFLAAAFDYGCTEVAARSRVSAVMRRLRGRLERQRASEKKLQALLHRLVEPD
;
A
#
# COMPACT_ATOMS: atom_id res chain seq x y z
N MET A 1 12.79 28.89 7.65
CA MET A 1 12.37 28.55 7.11
C MET A 1 11.69 27.48 6.95
N THR A 2 10.99 27.14 6.65
CA THR A 2 10.12 26.35 6.68
C THR A 2 10.15 25.37 5.79
N ALA A 3 10.68 24.53 5.68
CA ALA A 3 10.74 23.52 4.82
C ALA A 3 9.73 22.50 4.96
N MET A 4 8.82 22.69 5.71
CA MET A 4 7.80 21.68 5.96
C MET A 4 6.67 21.68 4.94
N THR A 5 6.64 22.66 4.06
CA THR A 5 5.58 22.76 3.07
C THR A 5 5.82 21.79 1.92
N SER A 6 4.85 20.95 1.60
CA SER A 6 4.96 20.05 0.47
C SER A 6 4.89 20.83 -0.84
N THR A 7 5.68 20.44 -1.81
CA THR A 7 5.66 21.05 -3.13
C THR A 7 4.42 20.60 -3.90
N ALA A 8 4.12 21.30 -4.99
CA ALA A 8 3.01 20.90 -5.87
C ALA A 8 3.22 19.49 -6.42
N GLU A 9 4.48 19.16 -6.75
CA GLU A 9 4.83 17.83 -7.25
C GLU A 9 4.58 16.75 -6.22
N GLU A 10 4.94 17.02 -4.96
CA GLU A 10 4.70 16.05 -3.88
C GLU A 10 3.22 15.83 -3.66
N LYS A 11 2.45 16.91 -3.68
CA LYS A 11 0.99 16.81 -3.50
C LYS A 11 0.34 16.04 -4.64
N ALA A 12 0.77 16.30 -5.87
CA ALA A 12 0.24 15.59 -7.03
C ALA A 12 0.56 14.11 -6.96
N PHE A 13 1.79 13.76 -6.61
CA PHE A 13 2.19 12.37 -6.45
C PHE A 13 1.36 11.68 -5.37
N LEU A 14 1.24 12.30 -4.20
CA LEU A 14 0.49 11.71 -3.09
C LEU A 14 -0.96 11.46 -3.44
N ARG A 15 -1.59 12.39 -4.15
CA ARG A 15 -2.98 12.24 -4.55
C ARG A 15 -3.17 10.98 -5.40
N VAL A 16 -2.31 10.80 -6.39
CA VAL A 16 -2.38 9.65 -7.27
C VAL A 16 -2.01 8.36 -6.54
N ALA A 17 -0.94 8.41 -5.74
CA ALA A 17 -0.47 7.22 -5.02
C ALA A 17 -1.51 6.72 -4.01
N VAL A 18 -2.09 7.64 -3.24
CA VAL A 18 -3.10 7.26 -2.25
C VAL A 18 -4.34 6.69 -2.94
N ALA A 19 -4.73 7.28 -4.07
CA ALA A 19 -5.87 6.77 -4.84
C ALA A 19 -5.59 5.38 -5.40
N ALA A 20 -4.33 5.03 -5.64
CA ALA A 20 -3.97 3.73 -6.18
C ALA A 20 -3.90 2.64 -5.13
N ILE A 21 -3.82 2.99 -3.85
CA ILE A 21 -3.64 1.99 -2.77
C ILE A 21 -4.67 0.86 -2.81
N PRO A 22 -5.99 1.13 -2.95
CA PRO A 22 -6.95 0.02 -2.96
C PRO A 22 -6.70 -0.97 -4.08
N ARG A 23 -6.35 -0.47 -5.27
CA ARG A 23 -6.10 -1.33 -6.41
C ARG A 23 -4.82 -2.13 -6.24
N VAL A 24 -3.76 -1.48 -5.74
CA VAL A 24 -2.49 -2.15 -5.49
C VAL A 24 -2.68 -3.24 -4.44
N ALA A 25 -3.43 -2.96 -3.39
CA ALA A 25 -3.71 -3.94 -2.35
C ALA A 25 -4.44 -5.15 -2.93
N GLU A 26 -5.41 -4.91 -3.80
CA GLU A 26 -6.16 -5.97 -4.46
C GLU A 26 -5.23 -6.88 -5.28
N ILE A 27 -4.33 -6.26 -6.03
CA ILE A 27 -3.37 -7.00 -6.85
C ILE A 27 -2.45 -7.84 -5.98
N ILE A 28 -1.93 -7.25 -4.90
CA ILE A 28 -1.02 -7.97 -4.00
C ILE A 28 -1.73 -9.14 -3.34
N GLN A 29 -2.97 -8.98 -2.95
CA GLN A 29 -3.74 -10.05 -2.35
C GLN A 29 -3.97 -11.22 -3.29
N GLY A 30 -3.93 -10.98 -4.59
CA GLY A 30 -4.04 -12.03 -5.58
C GLY A 30 -2.80 -12.91 -5.67
N PHE A 31 -1.66 -12.49 -5.10
CA PHE A 31 -0.47 -13.31 -5.08
C PHE A 31 -0.52 -14.32 -3.96
N PRO A 32 0.10 -15.49 -4.12
CA PRO A 32 0.26 -16.43 -3.00
C PRO A 32 0.98 -15.76 -1.83
N PRO A 33 0.70 -16.14 -0.58
CA PRO A 33 1.32 -15.50 0.57
C PRO A 33 2.85 -15.46 0.51
N VAL A 34 3.47 -16.49 -0.05
CA VAL A 34 4.94 -16.56 -0.14
C VAL A 34 5.48 -15.48 -1.09
N ASP A 35 4.67 -15.00 -2.03
CA ASP A 35 5.10 -14.01 -3.01
C ASP A 35 4.71 -12.58 -2.63
N GLN A 36 3.92 -12.39 -1.59
CA GLN A 36 3.39 -11.06 -1.26
C GLN A 36 4.48 -10.09 -0.81
N ALA A 37 5.50 -10.59 -0.10
CA ALA A 37 6.61 -9.71 0.32
C ALA A 37 7.34 -9.14 -0.90
N GLY A 38 7.60 -9.97 -1.89
CA GLY A 38 8.24 -9.52 -3.13
C GLY A 38 7.35 -8.56 -3.90
N ALA A 39 6.04 -8.80 -3.90
CA ALA A 39 5.09 -7.91 -4.56
C ALA A 39 5.07 -6.53 -3.87
N LEU A 40 5.17 -6.49 -2.54
CA LEU A 40 5.25 -5.23 -1.80
C LEU A 40 6.53 -4.47 -2.14
N GLU A 41 7.66 -5.16 -2.21
CA GLU A 41 8.91 -4.53 -2.59
C GLU A 41 8.84 -3.96 -4.00
N SER A 42 8.23 -4.70 -4.91
CA SER A 42 8.04 -4.24 -6.28
C SER A 42 7.16 -2.99 -6.32
N ALA A 43 6.09 -2.97 -5.54
CA ALA A 43 5.21 -1.82 -5.44
C ALA A 43 5.96 -0.60 -4.92
N GLU A 44 6.80 -0.79 -3.91
CA GLU A 44 7.59 0.31 -3.36
C GLU A 44 8.51 0.92 -4.41
N ARG A 45 9.21 0.08 -5.17
CA ARG A 45 10.08 0.57 -6.24
C ARG A 45 9.30 1.33 -7.29
N ARG A 46 8.11 0.86 -7.63
CA ARG A 46 7.28 1.54 -8.64
C ARG A 46 6.72 2.86 -8.13
N PHE A 47 6.32 2.93 -6.88
CA PHE A 47 5.91 4.19 -6.28
C PHE A 47 7.07 5.18 -6.26
N LEU A 48 8.27 4.69 -5.94
CA LEU A 48 9.45 5.55 -5.91
C LEU A 48 9.76 6.12 -7.30
N ALA A 49 9.71 5.26 -8.31
CA ALA A 49 9.92 5.71 -9.70
C ALA A 49 8.86 6.74 -10.11
N ALA A 50 7.61 6.52 -9.73
CA ALA A 50 6.54 7.46 -10.01
C ALA A 50 6.76 8.80 -9.32
N ALA A 51 7.24 8.78 -8.08
CA ALA A 51 7.53 10.02 -7.37
C ALA A 51 8.60 10.84 -8.09
N PHE A 52 9.64 10.18 -8.59
CA PHE A 52 10.66 10.86 -9.40
C PHE A 52 10.09 11.42 -10.69
N ASP A 53 9.19 10.67 -11.33
CA ASP A 53 8.53 11.13 -12.55
C ASP A 53 7.68 12.38 -12.31
N TYR A 54 7.14 12.51 -11.11
CA TYR A 54 6.39 13.71 -10.72
C TYR A 54 7.30 14.88 -10.34
N GLY A 55 8.59 14.67 -10.29
CA GLY A 55 9.53 15.74 -9.99
C GLY A 55 9.94 15.85 -8.54
N CYS A 56 9.62 14.84 -7.72
CA CYS A 56 10.02 14.88 -6.32
C CYS A 56 11.54 14.72 -6.17
N THR A 57 12.11 15.40 -5.18
CA THR A 57 13.53 15.18 -4.84
C THR A 57 13.66 13.80 -4.24
N GLU A 58 14.89 13.31 -4.16
CA GLU A 58 15.13 11.98 -3.58
C GLU A 58 14.64 11.90 -2.14
N VAL A 59 14.92 12.91 -1.33
CA VAL A 59 14.50 12.92 0.07
C VAL A 59 12.97 12.91 0.17
N ALA A 60 12.31 13.77 -0.61
CA ALA A 60 10.86 13.86 -0.60
C ALA A 60 10.23 12.56 -1.12
N ALA A 61 10.78 11.99 -2.19
CA ALA A 61 10.26 10.75 -2.76
C ALA A 61 10.31 9.62 -1.74
N ARG A 62 11.45 9.45 -1.08
CA ARG A 62 11.59 8.38 -0.09
C ARG A 62 10.64 8.56 1.08
N SER A 63 10.51 9.80 1.56
CA SER A 63 9.61 10.11 2.66
C SER A 63 8.15 9.84 2.31
N ARG A 64 7.72 10.31 1.14
CA ARG A 64 6.33 10.16 0.71
C ARG A 64 5.99 8.71 0.38
N VAL A 65 6.90 8.00 -0.27
CA VAL A 65 6.70 6.58 -0.58
C VAL A 65 6.64 5.76 0.70
N SER A 66 7.47 6.09 1.69
CA SER A 66 7.41 5.41 2.98
C SER A 66 6.02 5.54 3.61
N ALA A 67 5.44 6.74 3.55
CA ALA A 67 4.10 6.97 4.08
C ALA A 67 3.03 6.19 3.30
N VAL A 68 3.16 6.15 1.97
CA VAL A 68 2.24 5.39 1.11
C VAL A 68 2.32 3.90 1.43
N MET A 69 3.54 3.38 1.58
CA MET A 69 3.73 1.97 1.88
C MET A 69 3.17 1.60 3.25
N ARG A 70 3.28 2.50 4.22
CA ARG A 70 2.70 2.27 5.55
C ARG A 70 1.19 2.12 5.44
N ARG A 71 0.53 2.97 4.66
CA ARG A 71 -0.91 2.88 4.43
C ARG A 71 -1.28 1.59 3.71
N LEU A 72 -0.51 1.22 2.71
CA LEU A 72 -0.75 0.01 1.94
C LEU A 72 -0.64 -1.23 2.85
N ARG A 73 0.42 -1.30 3.65
CA ARG A 73 0.60 -2.41 4.58
C ARG A 73 -0.53 -2.49 5.60
N GLY A 74 -0.95 -1.33 6.12
CA GLY A 74 -2.06 -1.28 7.06
C GLY A 74 -3.35 -1.79 6.45
N ARG A 75 -3.62 -1.44 5.19
CA ARG A 75 -4.80 -1.93 4.50
C ARG A 75 -4.75 -3.44 4.30
N LEU A 76 -3.59 -3.98 3.91
CA LEU A 76 -3.43 -5.41 3.73
C LEU A 76 -3.62 -6.16 5.05
N GLU A 77 -3.11 -5.63 6.14
CA GLU A 77 -3.29 -6.24 7.45
C GLU A 77 -4.75 -6.27 7.87
N ARG A 78 -5.47 -5.18 7.65
CA ARG A 78 -6.91 -5.13 7.99
C ARG A 78 -7.71 -6.11 7.15
N GLN A 79 -7.39 -6.24 5.87
CA GLN A 79 -8.07 -7.18 5.00
C GLN A 79 -7.79 -8.62 5.41
N ARG A 80 -6.55 -8.90 5.79
CA ARG A 80 -6.18 -10.24 6.26
C ARG A 80 -6.91 -10.58 7.55
N ALA A 81 -7.03 -9.63 8.46
CA ALA A 81 -7.78 -9.84 9.70
C ALA A 81 -9.26 -10.09 9.43
N SER A 82 -9.83 -9.35 8.48
CA SER A 82 -11.23 -9.54 8.08
C SER A 82 -11.46 -10.91 7.46
N GLU A 83 -10.54 -11.35 6.61
CA GLU A 83 -10.62 -12.67 5.99
C GLU A 83 -10.56 -13.78 7.04
N LYS A 84 -9.68 -13.65 8.01
CA LYS A 84 -9.58 -14.63 9.08
C LYS A 84 -10.87 -14.72 9.87
N LYS A 85 -11.49 -13.57 10.16
CA LYS A 85 -12.76 -13.54 10.88
C LYS A 85 -13.86 -14.19 10.06
N LEU A 86 -13.90 -13.88 8.77
CA LEU A 86 -14.90 -14.47 7.88
C LEU A 86 -14.73 -15.97 7.78
N GLN A 87 -13.49 -16.44 7.62
CA GLN A 87 -13.23 -17.86 7.53
C GLN A 87 -13.57 -18.59 8.81
N ALA A 88 -13.28 -17.98 9.96
CA ALA A 88 -13.64 -18.56 11.24
C ALA A 88 -15.16 -18.68 11.37
N LEU A 89 -15.89 -17.66 10.91
CA LEU A 89 -17.35 -17.69 10.94
C LEU A 89 -17.88 -18.77 10.01
N LEU A 90 -17.37 -18.83 8.78
CA LEU A 90 -17.81 -19.83 7.81
C LEU A 90 -17.54 -21.25 8.31
N HIS A 91 -16.38 -21.45 8.92
CA HIS A 91 -16.06 -22.75 9.48
C HIS A 91 -17.07 -23.17 10.55
N ARG A 92 -17.41 -22.24 11.42
CA ARG A 92 -18.40 -22.51 12.46
C ARG A 92 -19.79 -22.80 11.90
N LEU A 93 -20.13 -22.18 10.78
CA LEU A 93 -21.45 -22.36 10.19
C LEU A 93 -21.60 -23.67 9.44
N VAL A 94 -20.51 -24.22 8.91
CA VAL A 94 -20.57 -25.48 8.17
C VAL A 94 -20.07 -26.67 8.94
N GLU A 95 -19.51 -26.48 10.12
CA GLU A 95 -19.00 -27.58 10.91
C GLU A 95 -20.17 -28.37 11.51
N PRO A 96 -20.20 -29.67 11.32
CA PRO A 96 -21.31 -30.45 11.90
C PRO A 96 -21.16 -30.54 13.40
N ASP A 97 -22.24 -30.63 14.08
CA ASP A 97 -22.25 -30.76 15.54
C ASP A 97 -21.63 -32.07 15.99
#